data_ab904fbb0a9287f518b227652f76307c
#
_entry.id   ab904fbb0a9287f518b227652f76307c
#
_cell.length_a   1.000
_cell.length_b   1.000
_cell.length_c   1.000
_cell.angle_alpha   90.00
_cell.angle_beta   90.00
_cell.angle_gamma   90.00
#
_symmetry.space_group_name_H-M   'P 1'
#
loop_
_entity.id
_entity.type
_entity.pdbx_description
1 polymer ?
#
loop_
_entity_poly.entity_id
_entity_poly.type
_entity_poly.pdbx_seq_one_letter_code
_entity_poly.pdbx_strand_id
1 'polypeptide(L)'
;MNKKQRKERIYTLFRTRPKGWGWYYLSTVIDDYSRYIIHWELCSSMTSDDVSRTIDKAIEKAGVTFQNPPCLLSDNGPCYIASSLKQYLCKEYNIKHIHGKPLHPQTQGKIERYHRSMKNVIKLNHYFCPSELENAIDGWVKYYNERRFHESLDNLAPKDVYLGQREKIKKIREIIKQNSINKRIFDNKTMKYQSK
;
A
#
# COMPACT_ATOMS: atom_id res chain seq x y z
N MET A 1 22.52 -9.53 -2.94
CA MET A 1 21.09 -9.30 -2.62
C MET A 1 20.31 -9.51 -3.92
N ASN A 2 19.55 -10.60 -4.02
CA ASN A 2 18.70 -10.85 -5.19
C ASN A 2 17.60 -9.77 -5.24
N LYS A 3 17.74 -8.82 -6.15
CA LYS A 3 16.71 -7.84 -6.48
C LYS A 3 15.57 -8.58 -7.22
N LYS A 4 14.67 -9.25 -6.46
CA LYS A 4 13.37 -9.62 -7.04
C LYS A 4 12.77 -8.36 -7.62
N GLN A 5 12.47 -8.35 -8.93
CA GLN A 5 11.81 -7.25 -9.60
C GLN A 5 10.64 -6.75 -8.73
N ARG A 6 10.69 -5.49 -8.32
CA ARG A 6 9.57 -4.86 -7.61
C ARG A 6 8.37 -4.93 -8.52
N LYS A 7 7.28 -5.48 -8.02
CA LYS A 7 5.98 -5.49 -8.69
C LYS A 7 5.14 -4.42 -8.03
N GLU A 8 4.92 -3.34 -8.72
CA GLU A 8 3.99 -2.31 -8.30
C GLU A 8 2.61 -2.62 -8.86
N ARG A 9 1.57 -2.37 -8.07
CA ARG A 9 0.19 -2.61 -8.47
C ARG A 9 -0.57 -1.31 -8.47
N ILE A 10 -1.21 -1.02 -9.58
CA ILE A 10 -2.12 0.11 -9.67
C ILE A 10 -3.53 -0.41 -9.71
N TYR A 11 -4.37 0.26 -8.94
CA TYR A 11 -5.79 -0.01 -8.95
C TYR A 11 -6.58 1.26 -8.76
N THR A 12 -7.62 1.36 -9.52
CA THR A 12 -8.65 2.34 -9.28
C THR A 12 -9.92 1.60 -8.93
N LEU A 13 -10.35 1.62 -7.68
CA LEU A 13 -11.63 1.02 -7.30
C LEU A 13 -12.19 1.55 -5.99
N PHE A 14 -12.14 2.84 -5.79
CA PHE A 14 -13.00 3.43 -4.79
C PHE A 14 -13.84 4.52 -5.43
N ARG A 15 -15.12 4.23 -5.61
CA ARG A 15 -16.10 5.21 -6.02
C ARG A 15 -16.80 5.73 -4.78
N THR A 16 -16.73 7.02 -4.55
CA THR A 16 -17.37 7.68 -3.40
C THR A 16 -18.05 8.96 -3.87
N ARG A 17 -19.07 9.39 -3.13
CA ARG A 17 -19.87 10.56 -3.46
C ARG A 17 -20.02 11.44 -2.23
N PRO A 18 -19.25 12.52 -2.09
CA PRO A 18 -19.55 13.57 -1.14
C PRO A 18 -20.91 14.16 -1.43
N LYS A 19 -21.62 14.59 -0.39
CA LYS A 19 -22.98 15.11 -0.51
C LYS A 19 -23.00 16.34 -1.43
N GLY A 20 -23.76 16.29 -2.53
CA GLY A 20 -23.86 17.40 -3.49
C GLY A 20 -22.77 17.50 -4.55
N TRP A 21 -21.72 16.64 -4.55
CA TRP A 21 -20.53 16.78 -5.38
C TRP A 21 -20.37 15.68 -6.43
N GLY A 22 -21.21 14.92 -6.81
CA GLY A 22 -21.01 13.88 -7.82
C GLY A 22 -20.11 12.73 -7.36
N TRP A 23 -19.60 11.96 -8.33
CA TRP A 23 -18.79 10.77 -8.05
C TRP A 23 -17.30 11.07 -8.17
N TYR A 24 -16.52 10.54 -7.23
CA TYR A 24 -15.07 10.59 -7.24
C TYR A 24 -14.48 9.18 -7.29
N TYR A 25 -13.31 9.08 -7.89
CA TYR A 25 -12.58 7.84 -8.09
C TYR A 25 -11.22 7.94 -7.42
N LEU A 26 -10.89 6.98 -6.59
CA LEU A 26 -9.58 6.91 -5.97
C LEU A 26 -8.65 6.04 -6.81
N SER A 27 -7.61 6.64 -7.36
CA SER A 27 -6.50 5.96 -8.01
C SER A 27 -5.39 5.72 -6.98
N THR A 28 -4.83 4.52 -6.91
CA THR A 28 -3.82 4.16 -5.89
C THR A 28 -2.74 3.26 -6.47
N VAL A 29 -1.49 3.57 -6.18
CA VAL A 29 -0.31 2.75 -6.50
C VAL A 29 0.25 2.16 -5.23
N ILE A 30 0.32 0.82 -5.15
CA ILE A 30 0.81 0.08 -3.99
C ILE A 30 1.99 -0.82 -4.39
N ASP A 31 3.04 -0.85 -3.57
CA ASP A 31 4.12 -1.84 -3.72
C ASP A 31 3.65 -3.22 -3.27
N ASP A 32 3.74 -4.20 -4.17
CA ASP A 32 3.23 -5.56 -3.93
C ASP A 32 4.00 -6.30 -2.83
N TYR A 33 5.26 -5.99 -2.61
CA TYR A 33 6.08 -6.64 -1.61
C TYR A 33 5.79 -6.12 -0.20
N SER A 34 5.90 -4.80 -0.02
CA SER A 34 5.77 -4.14 1.29
C SER A 34 4.35 -3.75 1.64
N ARG A 35 3.42 -3.74 0.70
CA ARG A 35 2.06 -3.18 0.83
C ARG A 35 2.04 -1.67 1.02
N TYR A 36 3.17 -0.99 0.86
CA TYR A 36 3.29 0.44 1.01
C TYR A 36 2.54 1.15 -0.11
N ILE A 37 1.69 2.12 0.25
CA ILE A 37 1.00 2.98 -0.71
C ILE A 37 1.97 4.07 -1.12
N ILE A 38 2.46 3.99 -2.36
CA ILE A 38 3.45 4.92 -2.90
C ILE A 38 2.78 6.25 -3.22
N HIS A 39 1.63 6.20 -3.90
CA HIS A 39 0.86 7.37 -4.26
C HIS A 39 -0.62 7.05 -4.41
N TRP A 40 -1.44 8.07 -4.21
CA TRP A 40 -2.87 8.02 -4.46
C TRP A 40 -3.38 9.39 -4.92
N GLU A 41 -4.47 9.40 -5.67
CA GLU A 41 -5.16 10.61 -6.10
C GLU A 41 -6.67 10.39 -6.07
N LEU A 42 -7.41 11.44 -5.71
CA LEU A 42 -8.86 11.50 -5.82
C LEU A 42 -9.21 12.22 -7.12
N CYS A 43 -9.76 11.49 -8.09
CA CYS A 43 -10.05 11.98 -9.42
C CYS A 43 -11.56 12.18 -9.61
N SER A 44 -11.96 13.22 -10.31
CA SER A 44 -13.36 13.46 -10.71
C SER A 44 -13.80 12.58 -11.90
N SER A 45 -12.83 12.08 -12.65
CA SER A 45 -13.02 11.16 -13.78
C SER A 45 -12.11 9.94 -13.63
N MET A 46 -12.27 8.97 -14.54
CA MET A 46 -11.47 7.77 -14.59
C MET A 46 -11.03 7.51 -16.03
N THR A 47 -10.15 8.38 -16.50
CA THR A 47 -9.56 8.31 -17.83
C THR A 47 -8.18 7.65 -17.79
N SER A 48 -7.65 7.28 -18.96
CA SER A 48 -6.24 6.84 -19.08
C SER A 48 -5.26 7.92 -18.63
N ASP A 49 -5.59 9.20 -18.81
CA ASP A 49 -4.75 10.32 -18.43
C ASP A 49 -4.68 10.50 -16.91
N ASP A 50 -5.80 10.31 -16.20
CA ASP A 50 -5.82 10.29 -14.72
C ASP A 50 -4.93 9.18 -14.17
N VAL A 51 -5.00 8.01 -14.80
CA VAL A 51 -4.16 6.86 -14.44
C VAL A 51 -2.69 7.16 -14.72
N SER A 52 -2.35 7.69 -15.91
CA SER A 52 -0.97 8.05 -16.27
C SER A 52 -0.39 9.05 -15.28
N ARG A 53 -1.11 10.11 -14.95
CA ARG A 53 -0.71 11.11 -13.97
C ARG A 53 -0.44 10.50 -12.58
N THR A 54 -1.30 9.61 -12.11
CA THR A 54 -1.10 8.91 -10.83
C THR A 54 0.16 8.03 -10.86
N ILE A 55 0.43 7.38 -12.00
CA ILE A 55 1.62 6.54 -12.19
C ILE A 55 2.89 7.41 -12.18
N ASP A 56 2.89 8.52 -12.91
CA ASP A 56 4.05 9.42 -12.99
C ASP A 56 4.48 9.91 -11.61
N LYS A 57 3.53 10.37 -10.82
CA LYS A 57 3.78 10.79 -9.44
C LYS A 57 4.25 9.63 -8.54
N ALA A 58 3.77 8.42 -8.78
CA ALA A 58 4.24 7.26 -8.04
C ALA A 58 5.67 6.87 -8.45
N ILE A 59 6.02 6.94 -9.72
CA ILE A 59 7.35 6.70 -10.25
C ILE A 59 8.36 7.69 -9.67
N GLU A 60 8.00 8.98 -9.67
CA GLU A 60 8.81 10.06 -9.08
C GLU A 60 9.06 9.80 -7.58
N LYS A 61 8.00 9.54 -6.81
CA LYS A 61 8.10 9.26 -5.37
C LYS A 61 8.88 7.98 -5.05
N ALA A 62 8.79 6.96 -5.91
CA ALA A 62 9.51 5.71 -5.73
C ALA A 62 10.98 5.80 -6.16
N GLY A 63 11.40 6.87 -6.83
CA GLY A 63 12.74 7.00 -7.39
C GLY A 63 13.04 5.93 -8.45
N VAL A 64 12.04 5.57 -9.26
CA VAL A 64 12.18 4.58 -10.33
C VAL A 64 13.02 5.14 -11.46
N THR A 65 13.95 4.36 -11.96
CA THR A 65 14.79 4.74 -13.11
C THR A 65 14.51 3.84 -14.31
N PHE A 66 14.80 4.33 -15.50
CA PHE A 66 14.65 3.58 -16.75
C PHE A 66 15.46 2.27 -16.79
N GLN A 67 16.60 2.23 -16.07
CA GLN A 67 17.45 1.04 -15.99
C GLN A 67 16.95 -0.04 -15.02
N ASN A 68 16.05 0.33 -14.10
CA ASN A 68 15.49 -0.61 -13.12
C ASN A 68 13.98 -0.43 -12.98
N PRO A 69 13.24 -0.65 -14.10
CA PRO A 69 11.79 -0.44 -14.10
C PRO A 69 11.08 -1.52 -13.29
N PRO A 70 10.02 -1.17 -12.57
CA PRO A 70 9.14 -2.16 -11.95
C PRO A 70 8.24 -2.82 -12.99
N CYS A 71 7.55 -3.87 -12.58
CA CYS A 71 6.40 -4.38 -13.33
C CYS A 71 5.12 -3.76 -12.76
N LEU A 72 4.31 -3.18 -13.64
CA LEU A 72 3.01 -2.66 -13.30
C LEU A 72 1.95 -3.74 -13.45
N LEU A 73 1.16 -3.99 -12.42
CA LEU A 73 0.02 -4.90 -12.47
C LEU A 73 -1.28 -4.11 -12.27
N SER A 74 -2.23 -4.24 -13.18
CA SER A 74 -3.57 -3.66 -13.08
C SER A 74 -4.66 -4.70 -13.30
N ASP A 75 -5.90 -4.32 -13.05
CA ASP A 75 -7.07 -5.05 -13.52
C ASP A 75 -7.29 -4.82 -15.03
N ASN A 76 -8.42 -5.35 -15.54
CA ASN A 76 -8.81 -5.21 -16.93
C ASN A 76 -9.82 -4.05 -17.13
N GLY A 77 -9.79 -3.02 -16.26
CA GLY A 77 -10.64 -1.84 -16.44
C GLY A 77 -10.34 -1.11 -17.74
N PRO A 78 -11.33 -0.43 -18.37
CA PRO A 78 -11.18 0.22 -19.67
C PRO A 78 -10.00 1.20 -19.73
N CYS A 79 -9.74 1.94 -18.66
CA CYS A 79 -8.64 2.89 -18.56
C CYS A 79 -7.25 2.23 -18.57
N TYR A 80 -7.15 0.94 -18.17
CA TYR A 80 -5.89 0.18 -18.15
C TYR A 80 -5.63 -0.61 -19.44
N ILE A 81 -6.68 -0.98 -20.17
CA ILE A 81 -6.58 -1.73 -21.43
C ILE A 81 -6.17 -0.81 -22.60
N ALA A 82 -6.32 0.50 -22.43
CA ALA A 82 -5.99 1.47 -23.47
C ALA A 82 -4.57 1.27 -23.99
N SER A 83 -4.45 1.08 -25.31
CA SER A 83 -3.14 0.89 -25.99
C SER A 83 -2.20 2.09 -25.77
N SER A 84 -2.76 3.30 -25.62
CA SER A 84 -2.04 4.52 -25.29
C SER A 84 -1.28 4.43 -23.98
N LEU A 85 -1.91 3.94 -22.92
CA LEU A 85 -1.27 3.76 -21.61
C LEU A 85 -0.12 2.76 -21.69
N LYS A 86 -0.33 1.62 -22.36
CA LYS A 86 0.71 0.60 -22.52
C LYS A 86 1.92 1.11 -23.30
N GLN A 87 1.68 1.85 -24.38
CA GLN A 87 2.75 2.46 -25.17
C GLN A 87 3.50 3.53 -24.37
N TYR A 88 2.78 4.36 -23.65
CA TYR A 88 3.34 5.39 -22.78
C TYR A 88 4.29 4.78 -21.73
N LEU A 89 3.82 3.82 -20.95
CA LEU A 89 4.61 3.15 -19.92
C LEU A 89 5.87 2.45 -20.46
N CYS A 90 5.76 1.85 -21.64
CA CYS A 90 6.89 1.19 -22.26
C CYS A 90 7.92 2.20 -22.78
N LYS A 91 7.49 3.27 -23.47
CA LYS A 91 8.38 4.25 -24.09
C LYS A 91 9.08 5.15 -23.06
N GLU A 92 8.31 5.70 -22.11
CA GLU A 92 8.83 6.67 -21.16
C GLU A 92 9.61 6.05 -19.99
N TYR A 93 9.18 4.87 -19.53
CA TYR A 93 9.72 4.29 -18.30
C TYR A 93 10.24 2.86 -18.44
N ASN A 94 10.14 2.26 -19.61
CA ASN A 94 10.47 0.83 -19.84
C ASN A 94 9.68 -0.12 -18.90
N ILE A 95 8.51 0.31 -18.44
CA ILE A 95 7.66 -0.45 -17.52
C ILE A 95 6.88 -1.51 -18.28
N LYS A 96 6.99 -2.76 -17.83
CA LYS A 96 6.15 -3.86 -18.31
C LYS A 96 4.79 -3.81 -17.64
N HIS A 97 3.74 -3.55 -18.41
CA HIS A 97 2.36 -3.60 -17.95
C HIS A 97 1.80 -5.01 -18.04
N ILE A 98 1.32 -5.55 -16.93
CA ILE A 98 0.74 -6.88 -16.79
C ILE A 98 -0.71 -6.72 -16.34
N HIS A 99 -1.63 -7.31 -17.09
CA HIS A 99 -3.04 -7.37 -16.70
C HIS A 99 -3.32 -8.61 -15.88
N GLY A 100 -4.21 -8.49 -14.90
CA GLY A 100 -4.71 -9.62 -14.11
C GLY A 100 -5.40 -10.64 -15.02
N LYS A 101 -5.10 -11.92 -14.85
CA LYS A 101 -5.83 -12.96 -15.59
C LYS A 101 -7.29 -12.97 -15.13
N PRO A 102 -8.26 -13.03 -16.07
CA PRO A 102 -9.65 -13.23 -15.71
C PRO A 102 -9.80 -14.47 -14.81
N LEU A 103 -10.68 -14.42 -13.82
CA LEU A 103 -10.98 -15.50 -12.89
C LEU A 103 -9.82 -15.95 -11.97
N HIS A 104 -8.75 -15.15 -11.82
CA HIS A 104 -7.69 -15.39 -10.84
C HIS A 104 -7.71 -14.36 -9.71
N PRO A 105 -8.59 -14.50 -8.70
CA PRO A 105 -8.75 -13.52 -7.60
C PRO A 105 -7.49 -13.38 -6.73
N GLN A 106 -6.62 -14.37 -6.69
CA GLN A 106 -5.37 -14.32 -5.91
C GLN A 106 -4.45 -13.17 -6.35
N THR A 107 -4.50 -12.79 -7.63
CA THR A 107 -3.69 -11.72 -8.17
C THR A 107 -4.14 -10.34 -7.65
N GLN A 108 -5.42 -10.19 -7.33
CA GLN A 108 -6.02 -8.92 -6.88
C GLN A 108 -6.29 -8.86 -5.37
N GLY A 109 -6.26 -10.00 -4.67
CA GLY A 109 -6.67 -10.09 -3.27
C GLY A 109 -5.91 -9.21 -2.28
N LYS A 110 -4.72 -8.71 -2.65
CA LYS A 110 -3.95 -7.79 -1.79
C LYS A 110 -4.56 -6.39 -1.79
N ILE A 111 -4.90 -5.89 -2.96
CA ILE A 111 -5.46 -4.56 -3.12
C ILE A 111 -6.94 -4.53 -2.72
N GLU A 112 -7.67 -5.61 -2.96
CA GLU A 112 -9.05 -5.74 -2.49
C GLU A 112 -9.12 -5.64 -0.97
N ARG A 113 -8.18 -6.28 -0.26
CA ARG A 113 -8.06 -6.14 1.21
C ARG A 113 -7.74 -4.71 1.64
N TYR A 114 -6.85 -4.04 0.93
CA TYR A 114 -6.56 -2.63 1.16
C TYR A 114 -7.83 -1.79 1.00
N HIS A 115 -8.51 -1.88 -0.15
CA HIS A 115 -9.73 -1.14 -0.42
C HIS A 115 -10.85 -1.45 0.59
N ARG A 116 -11.02 -2.72 0.96
CA ARG A 116 -12.00 -3.11 1.98
C ARG A 116 -11.72 -2.43 3.31
N SER A 117 -10.46 -2.46 3.75
CA SER A 117 -10.05 -1.81 5.00
C SER A 117 -10.27 -0.31 4.98
N MET A 118 -9.96 0.35 3.88
CA MET A 118 -10.18 1.78 3.71
C MET A 118 -11.67 2.11 3.65
N LYS A 119 -12.45 1.37 2.86
CA LYS A 119 -13.90 1.55 2.75
C LYS A 119 -14.60 1.48 4.11
N ASN A 120 -14.17 0.56 4.97
CA ASN A 120 -14.75 0.39 6.31
C ASN A 120 -14.52 1.60 7.23
N VAL A 121 -13.50 2.41 6.96
CA VAL A 121 -13.23 3.64 7.73
C VAL A 121 -13.84 4.86 7.03
N ILE A 122 -13.50 5.05 5.76
CA ILE A 122 -13.91 6.27 5.01
C ILE A 122 -15.42 6.36 4.82
N LYS A 123 -16.13 5.24 4.64
CA LYS A 123 -17.59 5.25 4.46
C LYS A 123 -18.40 5.48 5.73
N LEU A 124 -17.77 5.43 6.90
CA LEU A 124 -18.47 5.70 8.17
C LEU A 124 -18.77 7.18 8.35
N ASN A 125 -18.05 8.06 7.68
CA ASN A 125 -18.21 9.49 7.78
C ASN A 125 -18.94 10.07 6.57
N HIS A 126 -19.62 11.19 6.80
CA HIS A 126 -20.20 12.01 5.75
C HIS A 126 -19.23 13.15 5.42
N TYR A 127 -18.98 13.37 4.15
CA TYR A 127 -18.10 14.44 3.65
C TYR A 127 -18.94 15.46 2.90
N PHE A 128 -18.79 16.72 3.25
CA PHE A 128 -19.55 17.82 2.64
C PHE A 128 -18.82 18.43 1.45
N CYS A 129 -17.52 18.23 1.34
CA CYS A 129 -16.73 18.67 0.19
C CYS A 129 -15.62 17.66 -0.15
N PRO A 130 -15.08 17.70 -1.38
CA PRO A 130 -13.99 16.81 -1.80
C PRO A 130 -12.74 16.92 -0.95
N SER A 131 -12.38 18.12 -0.47
CA SER A 131 -11.19 18.34 0.35
C SER A 131 -11.27 17.65 1.72
N GLU A 132 -12.44 17.56 2.33
CA GLU A 132 -12.63 16.78 3.57
C GLU A 132 -12.38 15.29 3.31
N LEU A 133 -12.87 14.78 2.19
CA LEU A 133 -12.64 13.40 1.80
C LEU A 133 -11.16 13.15 1.51
N GLU A 134 -10.47 14.05 0.82
CA GLU A 134 -9.02 13.96 0.57
C GLU A 134 -8.23 13.93 1.88
N ASN A 135 -8.54 14.82 2.82
CA ASN A 135 -7.91 14.84 4.14
C ASN A 135 -8.12 13.54 4.91
N ALA A 136 -9.31 12.98 4.86
CA ALA A 136 -9.63 11.72 5.50
C ALA A 136 -8.86 10.54 4.88
N ILE A 137 -8.76 10.50 3.55
CA ILE A 137 -7.98 9.49 2.82
C ILE A 137 -6.50 9.64 3.15
N ASP A 138 -5.94 10.86 3.16
CA ASP A 138 -4.56 11.12 3.50
C ASP A 138 -4.20 10.64 4.91
N GLY A 139 -5.03 11.00 5.89
CA GLY A 139 -4.88 10.53 7.26
C GLY A 139 -4.92 9.00 7.37
N TRP A 140 -5.84 8.36 6.64
CA TRP A 140 -5.94 6.91 6.61
C TRP A 140 -4.74 6.25 5.93
N VAL A 141 -4.24 6.80 4.81
CA VAL A 141 -3.04 6.30 4.11
C VAL A 141 -1.80 6.43 4.99
N LYS A 142 -1.63 7.54 5.71
CA LYS A 142 -0.55 7.70 6.70
C LYS A 142 -0.61 6.63 7.78
N TYR A 143 -1.80 6.44 8.37
CA TYR A 143 -2.01 5.37 9.36
C TYR A 143 -1.70 4.00 8.78
N TYR A 144 -2.19 3.68 7.59
CA TYR A 144 -1.97 2.41 6.91
C TYR A 144 -0.49 2.14 6.66
N ASN A 145 0.24 3.11 6.16
CA ASN A 145 1.65 2.98 5.83
C ASN A 145 2.55 2.89 7.07
N GLU A 146 2.25 3.67 8.12
CA GLU A 146 3.18 3.89 9.23
C GLU A 146 2.82 3.13 10.50
N ARG A 147 1.54 2.84 10.72
CA ARG A 147 1.05 2.32 12.01
C ARG A 147 0.31 1.00 11.92
N ARG A 148 -0.25 0.68 10.75
CA ARG A 148 -0.99 -0.56 10.60
C ARG A 148 -0.05 -1.74 10.43
N PHE A 149 -0.03 -2.62 11.41
CA PHE A 149 0.71 -3.87 11.33
C PHE A 149 0.00 -4.90 10.46
N HIS A 150 0.79 -5.66 9.69
CA HIS A 150 0.30 -6.72 8.82
C HIS A 150 0.94 -8.05 9.21
N GLU A 151 0.11 -9.03 9.50
CA GLU A 151 0.57 -10.40 9.82
C GLU A 151 1.47 -10.96 8.71
N SER A 152 1.07 -10.79 7.45
CA SER A 152 1.86 -11.23 6.28
C SER A 152 3.21 -10.51 6.11
N LEU A 153 3.47 -9.48 6.90
CA LEU A 153 4.74 -8.74 6.97
C LEU A 153 5.44 -8.94 8.32
N ASP A 154 5.23 -10.05 9.01
CA ASP A 154 5.74 -10.31 10.37
C ASP A 154 5.29 -9.25 11.39
N ASN A 155 4.06 -8.79 11.29
CA ASN A 155 3.51 -7.71 12.11
C ASN A 155 4.33 -6.41 12.03
N LEU A 156 4.85 -6.09 10.85
CA LEU A 156 5.51 -4.81 10.56
C LEU A 156 4.55 -3.87 9.82
N ALA A 157 4.84 -2.58 9.91
CA ALA A 157 4.16 -1.59 9.10
C ALA A 157 4.69 -1.62 7.66
N PRO A 158 3.86 -1.30 6.65
CA PRO A 158 4.28 -1.25 5.26
C PRO A 158 5.54 -0.38 5.03
N LYS A 159 5.62 0.77 5.70
CA LYS A 159 6.77 1.69 5.62
C LYS A 159 8.07 1.03 6.05
N ASP A 160 8.06 0.26 7.14
CA ASP A 160 9.26 -0.40 7.65
C ASP A 160 9.82 -1.41 6.64
N VAL A 161 8.92 -2.14 5.99
CA VAL A 161 9.29 -3.12 4.97
C VAL A 161 9.74 -2.44 3.68
N TYR A 162 9.06 -1.36 3.27
CA TYR A 162 9.41 -0.57 2.08
C TYR A 162 10.80 0.04 2.18
N LEU A 163 11.16 0.56 3.36
CA LEU A 163 12.47 1.13 3.66
C LEU A 163 13.56 0.06 3.95
N GLY A 164 13.22 -1.22 3.86
CA GLY A 164 14.18 -2.31 4.07
C GLY A 164 14.58 -2.53 5.53
N GLN A 165 13.82 -2.01 6.50
CA GLN A 165 14.14 -2.11 7.94
C GLN A 165 13.66 -3.42 8.59
N ARG A 166 13.02 -4.31 7.82
CA ARG A 166 12.42 -5.55 8.31
C ARG A 166 13.33 -6.34 9.24
N GLU A 167 14.54 -6.68 8.77
CA GLU A 167 15.46 -7.53 9.55
C GLU A 167 16.00 -6.83 10.79
N LYS A 168 16.26 -5.52 10.70
CA LYS A 168 16.67 -4.71 11.85
C LYS A 168 15.62 -4.72 12.96
N ILE A 169 14.37 -4.47 12.61
CA ILE A 169 13.26 -4.44 13.58
C ILE A 169 13.02 -5.82 14.19
N LYS A 170 13.09 -6.90 13.40
CA LYS A 170 12.96 -8.27 13.90
C LYS A 170 14.06 -8.60 14.94
N LYS A 171 15.31 -8.23 14.67
CA LYS A 171 16.41 -8.43 15.62
C LYS A 171 16.17 -7.67 16.94
N ILE A 172 15.74 -6.40 16.85
CA ILE A 172 15.42 -5.60 18.04
C ILE A 172 14.29 -6.24 18.85
N ARG A 173 13.23 -6.70 18.20
CA ARG A 173 12.10 -7.37 18.86
C ARG A 173 12.54 -8.66 19.57
N GLU A 174 13.42 -9.44 18.97
CA GLU A 174 13.93 -10.67 19.60
C GLU A 174 14.77 -10.35 20.85
N ILE A 175 15.62 -9.33 20.81
CA ILE A 175 16.37 -8.85 21.98
C ILE A 175 15.43 -8.41 23.11
N ILE A 176 14.42 -7.59 22.79
CA ILE A 176 13.43 -7.12 23.77
C ILE A 176 12.68 -8.30 24.39
N LYS A 177 12.26 -9.26 23.56
CA LYS A 177 11.58 -10.47 24.01
C LYS A 177 12.45 -11.27 24.99
N GLN A 178 13.71 -11.52 24.63
CA GLN A 178 14.64 -12.26 25.46
C GLN A 178 14.89 -11.56 26.80
N ASN A 179 15.10 -10.23 26.76
CA ASN A 179 15.31 -9.45 27.99
C ASN A 179 14.05 -9.50 28.90
N SER A 180 12.85 -9.43 28.30
CA SER A 180 11.59 -9.54 29.06
C SER A 180 11.41 -10.92 29.71
N ILE A 181 11.79 -11.99 29.01
CA ILE A 181 11.75 -13.35 29.54
C ILE A 181 12.77 -13.50 30.71
N ASN A 182 14.00 -13.04 30.53
CA ASN A 182 15.03 -13.10 31.53
C ASN A 182 14.63 -12.31 32.80
N LYS A 183 14.07 -11.12 32.63
CA LYS A 183 13.55 -10.33 33.74
C LYS A 183 12.47 -11.09 34.52
N ARG A 184 11.48 -11.66 33.87
CA ARG A 184 10.39 -12.43 34.50
C ARG A 184 10.95 -13.65 35.26
N ILE A 185 11.95 -14.36 34.70
CA ILE A 185 12.59 -15.48 35.37
C ILE A 185 13.31 -15.01 36.64
N PHE A 186 14.02 -13.89 36.55
CA PHE A 186 14.72 -13.30 37.72
C PHE A 186 13.70 -12.89 38.80
N ASP A 187 12.65 -12.12 38.43
CA ASP A 187 11.64 -11.65 39.38
C ASP A 187 10.94 -12.83 40.10
N ASN A 188 10.60 -13.89 39.37
CA ASN A 188 9.95 -15.07 39.90
C ASN A 188 10.88 -15.86 40.86
N LYS A 189 12.19 -15.89 40.61
CA LYS A 189 13.16 -16.51 41.52
C LYS A 189 13.26 -15.69 42.80
N THR A 190 13.38 -14.38 42.70
CA THR A 190 13.50 -13.47 43.85
C THR A 190 12.28 -13.53 44.77
N MET A 191 11.06 -13.54 44.22
CA MET A 191 9.83 -13.67 45.00
C MET A 191 9.75 -14.99 45.77
N LYS A 192 10.20 -16.11 45.17
CA LYS A 192 10.24 -17.42 45.87
C LYS A 192 11.18 -17.45 47.07
N TYR A 193 12.22 -16.61 47.11
CA TYR A 193 13.12 -16.51 48.25
C TYR A 193 12.61 -15.59 49.37
N GLN A 194 11.71 -14.65 49.08
CA GLN A 194 11.09 -13.74 50.05
C GLN A 194 9.87 -14.34 50.75
N SER A 195 9.30 -15.43 50.21
CA SER A 195 8.11 -16.12 50.75
C SER A 195 8.45 -17.36 51.60
N LYS A 196 9.71 -17.58 51.92
CA LYS A 196 10.23 -18.55 52.88
C LYS A 196 10.80 -17.85 54.11
#